data_9529e9c52edda1de8b14ea12563d6247
#
_entry.id   9529e9c52edda1de8b14ea12563d6247
#
_cell.length_a   1.000
_cell.length_b   1.000
_cell.length_c   1.000
_cell.angle_alpha   90.00
_cell.angle_beta   90.00
_cell.angle_gamma   90.00
#
_symmetry.space_group_name_H-M   'P 1'
#
loop_
_entity.id
_entity.type
_entity.pdbx_description
1 polymer ?
#
loop_
_entity_poly.entity_id
_entity_poly.type
_entity_poly.pdbx_seq_one_letter_code
_entity_poly.pdbx_strand_id
1 'polypeptide(L)'
;MRRKTFDVLAIVGGLVLTLVLAVGGGLLLWGHNVVNDQVHTQLAAQKIVFPPASSSAIKELPATDATAMKVYAGQLMTNGAQARTYANDFIAVHLSKIGGGKTYSQLSAASMAQPNNTALAAQVQTVFKGETLRGLLLNAYGWWQMGQLMLIGAWVTFGAAAALLILSVLGWVHLRRTPAEAEIFSGGTARVPAHAS
;
A
#
# COMPACT_ATOMS: atom_id res chain seq x y z
N MET A 1 -18.13 4.10 -41.94
CA MET A 1 -16.86 3.44 -41.59
C MET A 1 -17.06 1.93 -41.74
N ARG A 2 -16.16 1.21 -42.41
CA ARG A 2 -16.30 -0.24 -42.56
C ARG A 2 -16.17 -0.90 -41.20
N ARG A 3 -17.07 -1.81 -40.84
CA ARG A 3 -17.12 -2.53 -39.58
C ARG A 3 -15.76 -3.18 -39.25
N LYS A 4 -15.11 -3.82 -40.24
CA LYS A 4 -13.78 -4.41 -40.08
C LYS A 4 -12.71 -3.42 -39.63
N THR A 5 -12.73 -2.18 -40.15
CA THR A 5 -11.74 -1.16 -39.76
C THR A 5 -11.91 -0.76 -38.29
N PHE A 6 -13.15 -0.62 -37.81
CA PHE A 6 -13.45 -0.33 -36.42
C PHE A 6 -13.00 -1.47 -35.50
N ASP A 7 -13.36 -2.72 -35.86
CA ASP A 7 -12.98 -3.90 -35.09
C ASP A 7 -11.46 -4.07 -34.99
N VAL A 8 -10.71 -3.83 -36.08
CA VAL A 8 -9.24 -3.86 -36.07
C VAL A 8 -8.66 -2.77 -35.16
N LEU A 9 -9.19 -1.53 -35.22
CA LEU A 9 -8.72 -0.45 -34.34
C LEU A 9 -9.02 -0.76 -32.87
N ALA A 10 -10.19 -1.31 -32.57
CA ALA A 10 -10.54 -1.72 -31.20
C ALA A 10 -9.62 -2.83 -30.66
N ILE A 11 -9.32 -3.86 -31.50
CA ILE A 11 -8.42 -4.96 -31.12
C ILE A 11 -7.00 -4.44 -30.90
N VAL A 12 -6.48 -3.64 -31.83
CA VAL A 12 -5.11 -3.07 -31.72
C VAL A 12 -5.02 -2.16 -30.48
N GLY A 13 -6.01 -1.28 -30.28
CA GLY A 13 -6.07 -0.43 -29.09
C GLY A 13 -6.13 -1.24 -27.80
N GLY A 14 -6.92 -2.31 -27.77
CA GLY A 14 -7.02 -3.24 -26.65
C GLY A 14 -5.68 -3.95 -26.36
N LEU A 15 -4.98 -4.41 -27.39
CA LEU A 15 -3.66 -5.03 -27.23
C LEU A 15 -2.58 -4.04 -26.73
N VAL A 16 -2.57 -2.83 -27.28
CA VAL A 16 -1.65 -1.77 -26.81
C VAL A 16 -1.91 -1.45 -25.35
N LEU A 17 -3.17 -1.27 -24.97
CA LEU A 17 -3.55 -0.99 -23.56
C LEU A 17 -3.21 -2.18 -22.65
N THR A 18 -3.41 -3.42 -23.12
CA THR A 18 -2.98 -4.63 -22.39
C THR A 18 -1.49 -4.59 -22.10
N LEU A 19 -0.67 -4.26 -23.09
CA LEU A 19 0.78 -4.15 -22.93
C LEU A 19 1.16 -3.05 -21.91
N VAL A 20 0.55 -1.87 -22.02
CA VAL A 20 0.79 -0.75 -21.09
C VAL A 20 0.44 -1.15 -19.65
N LEU A 21 -0.70 -1.80 -19.44
CA LEU A 21 -1.11 -2.27 -18.11
C LEU A 21 -0.19 -3.38 -17.59
N ALA A 22 0.24 -4.31 -18.43
CA ALA A 22 1.16 -5.37 -18.03
C ALA A 22 2.52 -4.80 -17.61
N VAL A 23 3.06 -3.84 -18.36
CA VAL A 23 4.31 -3.14 -18.01
C VAL A 23 4.12 -2.33 -16.72
N GLY A 24 3.03 -1.58 -16.60
CA GLY A 24 2.71 -0.82 -15.39
C GLY A 24 2.58 -1.71 -14.14
N GLY A 25 1.89 -2.84 -14.27
CA GLY A 25 1.79 -3.85 -13.20
C GLY A 25 3.15 -4.43 -12.82
N GLY A 26 4.01 -4.71 -13.81
CA GLY A 26 5.39 -5.16 -13.59
C GLY A 26 6.24 -4.14 -12.82
N LEU A 27 6.14 -2.85 -13.16
CA LEU A 27 6.83 -1.77 -12.45
C LEU A 27 6.32 -1.60 -11.01
N LEU A 28 5.01 -1.72 -10.79
CA LEU A 28 4.44 -1.68 -9.44
C LEU A 28 4.90 -2.86 -8.59
N LEU A 29 4.94 -4.07 -9.15
CA LEU A 29 5.43 -5.25 -8.46
C LEU A 29 6.93 -5.14 -8.13
N TRP A 30 7.73 -4.63 -9.06
CA TRP A 30 9.13 -4.34 -8.81
C TRP A 30 9.31 -3.30 -7.69
N GLY A 31 8.55 -2.20 -7.72
CA GLY A 31 8.57 -1.18 -6.67
C GLY A 31 8.17 -1.74 -5.30
N HIS A 32 7.14 -2.60 -5.23
CA HIS A 32 6.78 -3.33 -4.01
C HIS A 32 7.96 -4.12 -3.44
N ASN A 33 8.63 -4.91 -4.28
CA ASN A 33 9.74 -5.76 -3.85
C ASN A 33 10.92 -4.91 -3.32
N VAL A 34 11.29 -3.83 -4.04
CA VAL A 34 12.36 -2.92 -3.61
C VAL A 34 12.06 -2.29 -2.26
N VAL A 35 10.85 -1.75 -2.08
CA VAL A 35 10.44 -1.10 -0.82
C VAL A 35 10.40 -2.11 0.32
N ASN A 36 9.81 -3.29 0.08
CA ASN A 36 9.70 -4.33 1.11
C ASN A 36 11.06 -4.84 1.57
N ASP A 37 11.98 -5.08 0.62
CA ASP A 37 13.37 -5.50 0.89
C ASP A 37 14.14 -4.44 1.69
N GLN A 38 13.99 -3.17 1.31
CA GLN A 38 14.62 -2.05 2.00
C GLN A 38 14.13 -1.94 3.45
N VAL A 39 12.81 -1.99 3.67
CA VAL A 39 12.23 -1.94 5.01
C VAL A 39 12.67 -3.15 5.84
N HIS A 40 12.64 -4.34 5.26
CA HIS A 40 13.08 -5.57 5.92
C HIS A 40 14.53 -5.46 6.39
N THR A 41 15.43 -5.10 5.48
CA THR A 41 16.87 -5.02 5.77
C THR A 41 17.18 -3.99 6.85
N GLN A 42 16.56 -2.78 6.76
CA GLN A 42 16.79 -1.72 7.74
C GLN A 42 16.26 -2.07 9.12
N LEU A 43 15.06 -2.65 9.21
CA LEU A 43 14.48 -3.05 10.49
C LEU A 43 15.23 -4.23 11.12
N ALA A 44 15.57 -5.25 10.35
CA ALA A 44 16.35 -6.39 10.82
C ALA A 44 17.72 -5.98 11.35
N ALA A 45 18.37 -4.99 10.73
CA ALA A 45 19.66 -4.44 11.18
C ALA A 45 19.57 -3.77 12.56
N GLN A 46 18.40 -3.27 12.96
CA GLN A 46 18.19 -2.69 14.30
C GLN A 46 18.20 -3.74 15.41
N LYS A 47 18.02 -5.02 15.07
CA LYS A 47 17.98 -6.16 16.02
C LYS A 47 16.97 -5.98 17.16
N ILE A 48 15.86 -5.28 16.89
CA ILE A 48 14.77 -5.10 17.86
C ILE A 48 13.97 -6.40 17.93
N VAL A 49 13.95 -7.01 19.10
CA VAL A 49 13.17 -8.24 19.38
C VAL A 49 11.99 -7.87 20.25
N PHE A 50 10.81 -8.37 19.91
CA PHE A 50 9.61 -8.22 20.72
C PHE A 50 9.79 -8.94 22.05
N PRO A 51 9.38 -8.34 23.19
CA PRO A 51 9.44 -9.00 24.49
C PRO A 51 8.65 -10.34 24.49
N PRO A 52 9.08 -11.34 25.26
CA PRO A 52 8.30 -12.56 25.45
C PRO A 52 6.90 -12.27 25.99
N ALA A 53 5.90 -13.05 25.57
CA ALA A 53 4.50 -12.87 25.98
C ALA A 53 4.27 -12.88 27.50
N SER A 54 5.14 -13.57 28.24
CA SER A 54 5.09 -13.68 29.70
C SER A 54 5.83 -12.56 30.44
N SER A 55 6.53 -11.66 29.72
CA SER A 55 7.34 -10.58 30.31
C SER A 55 6.47 -9.56 31.08
N SER A 56 7.03 -8.95 32.10
CA SER A 56 6.43 -7.81 32.82
C SER A 56 6.15 -6.64 31.85
N ALA A 57 7.04 -6.41 30.92
CA ALA A 57 6.90 -5.34 29.91
C ALA A 57 5.62 -5.43 29.09
N ILE A 58 5.12 -6.66 28.81
CA ILE A 58 3.83 -6.86 28.14
C ILE A 58 2.67 -6.87 29.15
N LYS A 59 2.86 -7.47 30.31
CA LYS A 59 1.78 -7.58 31.33
C LYS A 59 1.31 -6.22 31.87
N GLU A 60 2.18 -5.23 31.87
CA GLU A 60 1.90 -3.87 32.35
C GLU A 60 1.24 -2.97 31.30
N LEU A 61 1.10 -3.44 30.06
CA LEU A 61 0.39 -2.73 29.01
C LEU A 61 -1.14 -2.81 29.21
N PRO A 62 -1.91 -1.83 28.70
CA PRO A 62 -3.36 -1.99 28.52
C PRO A 62 -3.69 -3.27 27.75
N ALA A 63 -4.84 -3.87 28.03
CA ALA A 63 -5.19 -5.19 27.50
C ALA A 63 -5.17 -5.28 25.96
N THR A 64 -5.58 -4.22 25.28
CA THR A 64 -5.54 -4.10 23.79
C THR A 64 -4.13 -4.13 23.28
N ASP A 65 -3.24 -3.31 23.87
CA ASP A 65 -1.85 -3.15 23.46
C ASP A 65 -1.05 -4.43 23.77
N ALA A 66 -1.30 -5.03 24.94
CA ALA A 66 -0.73 -6.33 25.31
C ALA A 66 -1.12 -7.42 24.30
N THR A 67 -2.37 -7.43 23.82
CA THR A 67 -2.84 -8.40 22.83
C THR A 67 -2.12 -8.20 21.49
N ALA A 68 -2.00 -6.97 21.01
CA ALA A 68 -1.28 -6.64 19.77
C ALA A 68 0.20 -7.05 19.85
N MET A 69 0.87 -6.75 20.98
CA MET A 69 2.27 -7.10 21.19
C MET A 69 2.51 -8.62 21.28
N LYS A 70 1.60 -9.38 21.84
CA LYS A 70 1.68 -10.85 21.94
C LYS A 70 1.69 -11.55 20.59
N VAL A 71 1.07 -10.96 19.56
CA VAL A 71 1.09 -11.51 18.18
C VAL A 71 2.52 -11.69 17.67
N TYR A 72 3.43 -10.81 18.07
CA TYR A 72 4.82 -10.81 17.62
C TYR A 72 5.82 -11.20 18.70
N ALA A 73 5.36 -11.67 19.87
CA ALA A 73 6.21 -11.98 21.01
C ALA A 73 7.40 -12.88 20.64
N GLY A 74 8.61 -12.47 21.03
CA GLY A 74 9.86 -13.18 20.75
C GLY A 74 10.37 -13.06 19.31
N GLN A 75 9.64 -12.41 18.40
CA GLN A 75 10.05 -12.24 17.01
C GLN A 75 11.00 -11.04 16.84
N LEU A 76 11.92 -11.17 15.89
CA LEU A 76 12.71 -10.06 15.39
C LEU A 76 11.82 -9.14 14.54
N MET A 77 11.94 -7.84 14.71
CA MET A 77 11.24 -6.85 13.89
C MET A 77 11.84 -6.81 12.48
N THR A 78 11.03 -7.10 11.48
CA THR A 78 11.47 -7.21 10.08
C THR A 78 10.53 -6.56 9.07
N ASN A 79 9.36 -6.09 9.49
CA ASN A 79 8.38 -5.49 8.59
C ASN A 79 7.64 -4.31 9.23
N GLY A 80 6.96 -3.52 8.38
CA GLY A 80 6.28 -2.31 8.82
C GLY A 80 5.10 -2.57 9.77
N ALA A 81 4.38 -3.69 9.65
CA ALA A 81 3.29 -4.01 10.57
C ALA A 81 3.82 -4.20 11.99
N GLN A 82 4.93 -4.92 12.15
CA GLN A 82 5.64 -5.07 13.42
C GLN A 82 6.15 -3.71 13.94
N ALA A 83 6.73 -2.88 13.07
CA ALA A 83 7.22 -1.56 13.44
C ALA A 83 6.09 -0.66 13.98
N ARG A 84 4.91 -0.67 13.33
CA ARG A 84 3.73 0.07 13.80
C ARG A 84 3.28 -0.41 15.17
N THR A 85 3.14 -1.72 15.38
CA THR A 85 2.72 -2.30 16.65
C THR A 85 3.71 -1.93 17.76
N TYR A 86 5.01 -2.10 17.53
CA TYR A 86 6.01 -1.72 18.52
C TYR A 86 6.00 -0.22 18.84
N ALA A 87 5.82 0.63 17.83
CA ALA A 87 5.77 2.08 18.00
C ALA A 87 4.55 2.56 18.80
N ASN A 88 3.37 2.01 18.51
CA ASN A 88 2.11 2.49 19.08
C ASN A 88 1.70 1.75 20.35
N ASP A 89 1.83 0.41 20.35
CA ASP A 89 1.29 -0.43 21.43
C ASP A 89 2.35 -0.72 22.50
N PHE A 90 3.64 -0.35 22.26
CA PHE A 90 4.71 -0.49 23.23
C PHE A 90 5.36 0.85 23.58
N ILE A 91 6.04 1.51 22.61
CA ILE A 91 6.79 2.76 22.89
C ILE A 91 5.85 3.86 23.37
N ALA A 92 4.76 4.13 22.65
CA ALA A 92 3.83 5.21 23.00
C ALA A 92 3.24 5.05 24.42
N VAL A 93 2.90 3.82 24.82
CA VAL A 93 2.39 3.53 26.15
C VAL A 93 3.43 3.82 27.23
N HIS A 94 4.68 3.38 27.02
CA HIS A 94 5.76 3.64 27.96
C HIS A 94 6.10 5.14 28.05
N LEU A 95 6.12 5.85 26.92
CA LEU A 95 6.37 7.29 26.91
C LEU A 95 5.27 8.08 27.61
N SER A 96 4.02 7.67 27.44
CA SER A 96 2.89 8.27 28.18
C SER A 96 3.06 8.11 29.69
N LYS A 97 3.46 6.93 30.15
CA LYS A 97 3.74 6.70 31.58
C LYS A 97 4.92 7.56 32.07
N ILE A 98 6.04 7.57 31.33
CA ILE A 98 7.24 8.36 31.68
C ILE A 98 6.90 9.86 31.67
N GLY A 99 6.15 10.32 30.69
CA GLY A 99 5.75 11.73 30.55
C GLY A 99 4.64 12.19 31.50
N GLY A 100 4.03 11.25 32.26
CA GLY A 100 2.84 11.54 33.09
C GLY A 100 1.68 12.04 32.23
N GLY A 101 1.50 11.48 31.03
CA GLY A 101 0.47 11.87 30.06
C GLY A 101 0.82 13.16 29.26
N LYS A 102 1.95 13.79 29.50
CA LYS A 102 2.39 14.99 28.80
C LYS A 102 3.16 14.65 27.53
N THR A 103 3.00 15.46 26.51
CA THR A 103 3.79 15.37 25.27
C THR A 103 5.22 15.88 25.48
N TYR A 104 6.14 15.52 24.57
CA TYR A 104 7.49 16.08 24.55
C TYR A 104 7.48 17.63 24.60
N SER A 105 6.62 18.27 23.81
CA SER A 105 6.53 19.74 23.77
C SER A 105 6.15 20.34 25.12
N GLN A 106 5.18 19.74 25.82
CA GLN A 106 4.74 20.19 27.14
C GLN A 106 5.83 19.99 28.21
N LEU A 107 6.52 18.85 28.18
CA LEU A 107 7.63 18.57 29.09
C LEU A 107 8.82 19.50 28.82
N SER A 108 9.14 19.75 27.56
CA SER A 108 10.21 20.67 27.17
C SER A 108 9.94 22.10 27.64
N ALA A 109 8.72 22.61 27.45
CA ALA A 109 8.30 23.92 27.95
C ALA A 109 8.39 24.01 29.49
N ALA A 110 7.95 22.97 30.20
CA ALA A 110 8.06 22.90 31.65
C ALA A 110 9.53 22.86 32.13
N SER A 111 10.40 22.17 31.41
CA SER A 111 11.83 22.10 31.72
C SER A 111 12.53 23.44 31.51
N MET A 112 12.19 24.18 30.46
CA MET A 112 12.71 25.53 30.23
C MET A 112 12.27 26.51 31.32
N ALA A 113 11.12 26.35 31.90
CA ALA A 113 10.63 27.15 33.03
C ALA A 113 11.33 26.78 34.37
N GLN A 114 11.98 25.61 34.42
CA GLN A 114 12.63 25.07 35.62
C GLN A 114 14.09 24.63 35.31
N PRO A 115 15.01 25.51 34.93
CA PRO A 115 16.32 25.15 34.39
C PRO A 115 17.20 24.35 35.36
N ASN A 116 16.95 24.47 36.66
CA ASN A 116 17.69 23.74 37.70
C ASN A 116 17.07 22.35 38.04
N ASN A 117 15.93 21.98 37.42
CA ASN A 117 15.30 20.70 37.65
C ASN A 117 15.90 19.61 36.74
N THR A 118 17.01 19.00 37.22
CA THR A 118 17.76 17.98 36.47
C THR A 118 16.93 16.73 36.21
N ALA A 119 15.99 16.35 37.12
CA ALA A 119 15.10 15.21 36.94
C ALA A 119 14.14 15.45 35.77
N LEU A 120 13.53 16.64 35.68
CA LEU A 120 12.67 17.01 34.56
C LEU A 120 13.45 17.08 33.25
N ALA A 121 14.66 17.59 33.24
CA ALA A 121 15.54 17.62 32.07
C ALA A 121 15.84 16.16 31.57
N ALA A 122 16.15 15.25 32.49
CA ALA A 122 16.39 13.84 32.15
C ALA A 122 15.10 13.17 31.57
N GLN A 123 13.92 13.48 32.13
CA GLN A 123 12.63 13.01 31.62
C GLN A 123 12.39 13.50 30.18
N VAL A 124 12.63 14.80 29.90
CA VAL A 124 12.53 15.37 28.55
C VAL A 124 13.43 14.63 27.57
N GLN A 125 14.69 14.36 27.95
CA GLN A 125 15.62 13.62 27.09
C GLN A 125 15.14 12.18 26.82
N THR A 126 14.59 11.51 27.81
CA THR A 126 14.05 10.15 27.64
C THR A 126 12.87 10.14 26.69
N VAL A 127 11.93 11.07 26.88
CA VAL A 127 10.74 11.19 25.99
C VAL A 127 11.18 11.58 24.58
N PHE A 128 12.13 12.50 24.41
CA PHE A 128 12.68 12.87 23.11
C PHE A 128 13.24 11.67 22.34
N LYS A 129 14.10 10.88 23.00
CA LYS A 129 14.72 9.68 22.39
C LYS A 129 13.63 8.65 21.99
N GLY A 130 12.65 8.44 22.86
CA GLY A 130 11.58 7.51 22.61
C GLY A 130 10.64 7.97 21.47
N GLU A 131 10.27 9.25 21.43
CA GLU A 131 9.45 9.79 20.33
C GLU A 131 10.21 9.79 18.99
N THR A 132 11.53 10.03 19.02
CA THR A 132 12.37 9.91 17.82
C THR A 132 12.36 8.47 17.28
N LEU A 133 12.60 7.48 18.16
CA LEU A 133 12.57 6.07 17.76
C LEU A 133 11.18 5.68 17.25
N ARG A 134 10.12 6.10 17.95
CA ARG A 134 8.74 5.88 17.52
C ARG A 134 8.48 6.46 16.13
N GLY A 135 8.91 7.70 15.88
CA GLY A 135 8.78 8.37 14.59
C GLY A 135 9.49 7.62 13.46
N LEU A 136 10.72 7.12 13.71
CA LEU A 136 11.46 6.33 12.72
C LEU A 136 10.78 5.00 12.41
N LEU A 137 10.22 4.31 13.40
CA LEU A 137 9.46 3.06 13.19
C LEU A 137 8.16 3.31 12.41
N LEU A 138 7.46 4.41 12.69
CA LEU A 138 6.26 4.81 11.95
C LEU A 138 6.59 5.23 10.51
N ASN A 139 7.75 5.83 10.26
CA ASN A 139 8.24 6.09 8.91
C ASN A 139 8.48 4.76 8.15
N ALA A 140 9.15 3.79 8.77
CA ALA A 140 9.33 2.46 8.17
C ALA A 140 7.98 1.78 7.86
N TYR A 141 7.00 1.90 8.75
CA TYR A 141 5.62 1.46 8.48
C TYR A 141 5.01 2.18 7.28
N GLY A 142 5.16 3.50 7.17
CA GLY A 142 4.62 4.28 6.05
C GLY A 142 5.16 3.79 4.71
N TRP A 143 6.47 3.59 4.60
CA TRP A 143 7.10 3.03 3.41
C TRP A 143 6.62 1.61 3.10
N TRP A 144 6.55 0.75 4.11
CA TRP A 144 6.01 -0.60 3.95
C TRP A 144 4.57 -0.59 3.43
N GLN A 145 3.73 0.31 3.96
CA GLN A 145 2.34 0.44 3.51
C GLN A 145 2.25 0.92 2.06
N MET A 146 3.11 1.84 1.63
CA MET A 146 3.22 2.22 0.21
C MET A 146 3.58 1.02 -0.67
N GLY A 147 4.51 0.16 -0.21
CA GLY A 147 4.81 -1.11 -0.89
C GLY A 147 3.57 -2.02 -1.01
N GLN A 148 2.75 -2.14 0.04
CA GLN A 148 1.51 -2.93 -0.03
C GLN A 148 0.50 -2.35 -1.04
N LEU A 149 0.37 -1.02 -1.11
CA LEU A 149 -0.48 -0.37 -2.11
C LEU A 149 0.02 -0.62 -3.53
N MET A 150 1.34 -0.61 -3.76
CA MET A 150 1.94 -0.98 -5.04
C MET A 150 1.61 -2.43 -5.42
N LEU A 151 1.65 -3.37 -4.47
CA LEU A 151 1.28 -4.77 -4.70
C LEU A 151 -0.19 -4.91 -5.11
N ILE A 152 -1.09 -4.23 -4.41
CA ILE A 152 -2.52 -4.20 -4.75
C ILE A 152 -2.71 -3.62 -6.16
N GLY A 153 -2.06 -2.49 -6.45
CA GLY A 153 -2.09 -1.86 -7.77
C GLY A 153 -1.58 -2.79 -8.88
N ALA A 154 -0.51 -3.55 -8.63
CA ALA A 154 0.01 -4.54 -9.57
C ALA A 154 -1.01 -5.63 -9.91
N TRP A 155 -1.68 -6.19 -8.90
CA TRP A 155 -2.72 -7.20 -9.14
C TRP A 155 -3.93 -6.66 -9.87
N VAL A 156 -4.37 -5.43 -9.58
CA VAL A 156 -5.46 -4.76 -10.27
C VAL A 156 -5.11 -4.54 -11.75
N THR A 157 -3.91 -4.04 -12.04
CA THR A 157 -3.47 -3.80 -13.41
C THR A 157 -3.28 -5.09 -14.20
N PHE A 158 -2.73 -6.15 -13.60
CA PHE A 158 -2.65 -7.46 -14.24
C PHE A 158 -4.03 -8.07 -14.51
N GLY A 159 -4.97 -7.95 -13.59
CA GLY A 159 -6.35 -8.38 -13.80
C GLY A 159 -7.03 -7.64 -14.96
N ALA A 160 -6.85 -6.31 -15.03
CA ALA A 160 -7.36 -5.50 -16.13
C ALA A 160 -6.68 -5.85 -17.48
N ALA A 161 -5.35 -6.07 -17.49
CA ALA A 161 -4.62 -6.50 -18.67
C ALA A 161 -5.12 -7.87 -19.18
N ALA A 162 -5.33 -8.82 -18.28
CA ALA A 162 -5.86 -10.14 -18.64
C ALA A 162 -7.28 -10.05 -19.23
N ALA A 163 -8.17 -9.24 -18.63
CA ALA A 163 -9.51 -9.02 -19.16
C ALA A 163 -9.49 -8.39 -20.55
N LEU A 164 -8.67 -7.36 -20.77
CA LEU A 164 -8.50 -6.72 -22.08
C LEU A 164 -7.91 -7.67 -23.13
N LEU A 165 -6.94 -8.50 -22.73
CA LEU A 165 -6.38 -9.52 -23.61
C LEU A 165 -7.44 -10.51 -24.09
N ILE A 166 -8.26 -11.02 -23.16
CA ILE A 166 -9.37 -11.94 -23.48
C ILE A 166 -10.36 -11.26 -24.44
N LEU A 167 -10.76 -10.01 -24.15
CA LEU A 167 -11.68 -9.28 -25.02
C LEU A 167 -11.08 -9.04 -26.41
N SER A 168 -9.78 -8.71 -26.50
CA SER A 168 -9.10 -8.52 -27.78
C SER A 168 -9.00 -9.82 -28.58
N VAL A 169 -8.74 -10.95 -27.93
CA VAL A 169 -8.75 -12.26 -28.58
C VAL A 169 -10.14 -12.64 -29.07
N LEU A 170 -11.18 -12.43 -28.27
CA LEU A 170 -12.58 -12.65 -28.67
C LEU A 170 -12.96 -11.73 -29.84
N GLY A 171 -12.56 -10.47 -29.79
CA GLY A 171 -12.73 -9.51 -30.90
C GLY A 171 -12.06 -10.00 -32.19
N TRP A 172 -10.85 -10.53 -32.08
CA TRP A 172 -10.13 -11.09 -33.23
C TRP A 172 -10.82 -12.33 -33.83
N VAL A 173 -11.32 -13.24 -32.98
CA VAL A 173 -12.13 -14.39 -33.43
C VAL A 173 -13.41 -13.92 -34.11
N HIS A 174 -14.10 -12.92 -33.55
CA HIS A 174 -15.28 -12.31 -34.15
C HIS A 174 -14.98 -11.67 -35.51
N LEU A 175 -13.88 -10.92 -35.61
CA LEU A 175 -13.44 -10.29 -36.86
C LEU A 175 -13.25 -11.29 -38.00
N ARG A 176 -12.68 -12.48 -37.71
CA ARG A 176 -12.51 -13.55 -38.70
C ARG A 176 -13.82 -14.10 -39.21
N ARG A 177 -14.93 -13.99 -38.47
CA ARG A 177 -16.25 -14.45 -38.81
C ARG A 177 -17.15 -13.38 -39.47
N THR A 178 -16.70 -12.11 -39.47
CA THR A 178 -17.50 -10.97 -40.00
C THR A 178 -17.31 -10.83 -41.51
N PRO A 179 -18.44 -10.76 -42.31
CA PRO A 179 -18.37 -10.51 -43.75
C PRO A 179 -17.69 -9.17 -44.08
N ALA A 180 -17.01 -9.12 -45.26
CA ALA A 180 -16.22 -7.94 -45.64
C ALA A 180 -17.07 -6.68 -45.92
N GLU A 181 -18.35 -6.85 -46.21
CA GLU A 181 -19.27 -5.80 -46.66
C GLU A 181 -20.13 -5.21 -45.54
N ALA A 182 -19.98 -5.70 -44.28
CA ALA A 182 -20.77 -5.21 -43.15
C ALA A 182 -20.39 -3.75 -42.81
N GLU A 183 -21.40 -2.86 -42.75
CA GLU A 183 -21.27 -1.46 -42.33
C GLU A 183 -21.88 -1.22 -40.94
N ILE A 184 -21.27 -0.37 -40.12
CA ILE A 184 -21.74 -0.07 -38.75
C ILE A 184 -22.90 0.92 -38.75
N PHE A 185 -23.03 1.75 -39.81
CA PHE A 185 -24.05 2.77 -39.97
C PHE A 185 -24.69 2.68 -41.36
N SER A 186 -25.23 1.54 -41.77
CA SER A 186 -26.18 1.52 -42.87
C SER A 186 -27.54 1.96 -42.33
N GLY A 187 -27.78 3.27 -42.32
CA GLY A 187 -29.14 3.80 -42.18
C GLY A 187 -29.99 3.16 -43.29
N GLY A 188 -30.95 2.38 -42.88
CA GLY A 188 -31.85 1.72 -43.82
C GLY A 188 -32.52 2.73 -44.76
N THR A 189 -32.00 2.86 -45.96
CA THR A 189 -32.81 3.38 -47.07
C THR A 189 -33.85 2.31 -47.36
N ALA A 190 -35.05 2.50 -46.79
CA ALA A 190 -36.22 1.75 -47.22
C ALA A 190 -36.33 1.91 -48.75
N ARG A 191 -36.11 0.83 -49.51
CA ARG A 191 -36.48 0.76 -50.91
C ARG A 191 -37.98 0.94 -50.97
N VAL A 192 -38.42 2.12 -51.42
CA VAL A 192 -39.81 2.34 -51.85
C VAL A 192 -40.02 1.48 -53.08
N PRO A 193 -40.96 0.55 -53.10
CA PRO A 193 -41.27 -0.23 -54.27
C PRO A 193 -41.87 0.72 -55.31
N ALA A 194 -41.26 0.82 -56.53
CA ALA A 194 -41.82 1.50 -57.65
C ALA A 194 -43.10 0.79 -58.10
N HIS A 195 -44.26 1.43 -57.88
CA HIS A 195 -45.49 0.98 -58.47
C HIS A 195 -45.38 1.18 -60.01
N ALA A 196 -45.39 0.08 -60.76
CA ALA A 196 -45.60 0.09 -62.18
C ALA A 196 -47.09 0.43 -62.45
N SER A 197 -47.33 1.51 -63.18
CA SER A 197 -48.60 1.86 -63.88
C SER A 197 -48.60 1.28 -65.28
#